data_4fd6ab7c7be47cee064a26139c4aaae2
#
_entry.id   4fd6ab7c7be47cee064a26139c4aaae2
#
_cell.length_a   1.000
_cell.length_b   1.000
_cell.length_c   1.000
_cell.angle_alpha   90.00
_cell.angle_beta   90.00
_cell.angle_gamma   90.00
#
_symmetry.space_group_name_H-M   'P 1'
#
loop_
_entity.id
_entity.type
_entity.pdbx_description
1 polymer ?
#
loop_
_entity_poly.entity_id
_entity_poly.type
_entity_poly.pdbx_seq_one_letter_code
_entity_poly.pdbx_strand_id
1 'polypeptide(L)'
;MAFALNLLWFVTGGFLEGLLWCTVGLLCFGSIIGIPFGVACFRIAGFAFLPFGKELVPVEMMGGERIFGTGLMNFVWCVVFGWWLALFSALLGVLSCSSIIGYVWGKAYFAISKVSFAPLGKVTVSKDMAEVARERWNKEKLDRAFAKKYSQSSHPEVRIKLKPHLKTTPKVRIKLKHKLKTF
;
A
#
# COMPACT_ATOMS: atom_id res chain seq x y z
N MET A 1 22.18 -5.70 -2.58
CA MET A 1 22.07 -4.60 -1.59
C MET A 1 20.83 -4.70 -0.69
N ALA A 2 19.64 -4.97 -1.22
CA ALA A 2 18.41 -5.05 -0.39
C ALA A 2 18.45 -6.11 0.72
N PHE A 3 19.09 -7.25 0.49
CA PHE A 3 19.22 -8.32 1.48
C PHE A 3 20.01 -7.89 2.72
N ALA A 4 21.19 -7.30 2.55
CA ALA A 4 22.00 -6.82 3.67
C ALA A 4 21.29 -5.72 4.47
N LEU A 5 20.60 -4.80 3.79
CA LEU A 5 19.81 -3.76 4.45
C LEU A 5 18.64 -4.35 5.25
N ASN A 6 17.96 -5.37 4.71
CA ASN A 6 16.89 -6.06 5.42
C ASN A 6 17.39 -6.82 6.64
N LEU A 7 18.54 -7.48 6.54
CA LEU A 7 19.14 -8.20 7.68
C LEU A 7 19.51 -7.24 8.80
N LEU A 8 20.16 -6.13 8.46
CA LEU A 8 20.56 -5.11 9.43
C LEU A 8 19.32 -4.44 10.06
N TRP A 9 18.33 -4.11 9.26
CA TRP A 9 17.03 -3.58 9.71
C TRP A 9 16.34 -4.55 10.67
N PHE A 10 16.25 -5.84 10.31
CA PHE A 10 15.58 -6.85 11.12
C PHE A 10 16.16 -6.92 12.53
N VAL A 11 17.50 -6.88 12.66
CA VAL A 11 18.19 -6.94 13.96
C VAL A 11 18.02 -5.65 14.76
N THR A 12 18.00 -4.49 14.10
CA THR A 12 18.03 -3.18 14.78
C THR A 12 16.66 -2.64 15.18
N GLY A 13 15.57 -3.06 14.53
CA GLY A 13 14.24 -2.53 14.84
C GLY A 13 13.10 -3.20 14.11
N GLY A 14 13.37 -3.74 12.92
CA GLY A 14 12.32 -4.37 12.08
C GLY A 14 11.65 -5.56 12.73
N PHE A 15 12.38 -6.32 13.55
CA PHE A 15 11.82 -7.45 14.30
C PHE A 15 10.77 -6.97 15.31
N LEU A 16 11.07 -5.94 16.10
CA LEU A 16 10.14 -5.40 17.10
C LEU A 16 8.91 -4.78 16.44
N GLU A 17 9.12 -4.01 15.38
CA GLU A 17 8.02 -3.40 14.62
C GLU A 17 7.11 -4.47 13.99
N GLY A 18 7.68 -5.49 13.37
CA GLY A 18 6.93 -6.60 12.81
C GLY A 18 6.17 -7.41 13.87
N LEU A 19 6.79 -7.64 15.03
CA LEU A 19 6.17 -8.33 16.16
C LEU A 19 4.99 -7.54 16.72
N LEU A 20 5.12 -6.21 16.84
CA LEU A 20 4.05 -5.31 17.25
C LEU A 20 2.83 -5.47 16.32
N TRP A 21 3.06 -5.44 15.01
CA TRP A 21 1.98 -5.64 14.03
C TRP A 21 1.37 -7.03 14.07
N CYS A 22 2.16 -8.07 14.33
CA CYS A 22 1.63 -9.43 14.54
C CYS A 22 0.75 -9.51 15.79
N THR A 23 1.17 -8.90 16.88
CA THR A 23 0.41 -8.87 18.14
C THR A 23 -0.93 -8.17 17.95
N VAL A 24 -0.94 -6.99 17.33
CA VAL A 24 -2.18 -6.27 17.03
C VAL A 24 -3.06 -7.09 16.09
N GLY A 25 -2.48 -7.77 15.10
CA GLY A 25 -3.21 -8.67 14.20
C GLY A 25 -3.88 -9.83 14.93
N LEU A 26 -3.18 -10.45 15.87
CA LEU A 26 -3.76 -11.52 16.71
C LEU A 26 -4.91 -11.02 17.58
N LEU A 27 -4.77 -9.84 18.20
CA LEU A 27 -5.85 -9.22 18.98
C LEU A 27 -7.08 -8.95 18.10
N CYS A 28 -6.89 -8.53 16.86
CA CYS A 28 -7.99 -8.30 15.92
C CYS A 28 -8.76 -9.58 15.59
N PHE A 29 -8.11 -10.75 15.54
CA PHE A 29 -8.80 -12.02 15.31
C PHE A 29 -9.72 -12.46 16.45
N GLY A 30 -9.63 -11.83 17.61
CA GLY A 30 -10.58 -12.03 18.70
C GLY A 30 -12.02 -11.59 18.40
N SER A 31 -12.25 -10.86 17.29
CA SER A 31 -13.59 -10.45 16.86
C SER A 31 -13.81 -10.71 15.37
N ILE A 32 -15.04 -11.03 14.99
CA ILE A 32 -15.41 -11.27 13.57
C ILE A 32 -15.15 -10.02 12.72
N ILE A 33 -15.46 -8.84 13.25
CA ILE A 33 -15.20 -7.55 12.57
C ILE A 33 -13.69 -7.28 12.47
N GLY A 34 -12.89 -7.80 13.37
CA GLY A 34 -11.44 -7.65 13.39
C GLY A 34 -10.71 -8.53 12.38
N ILE A 35 -11.31 -9.59 11.85
CA ILE A 35 -10.64 -10.51 10.91
C ILE A 35 -10.00 -9.77 9.71
N PRO A 36 -10.69 -8.87 8.98
CA PRO A 36 -10.07 -8.16 7.86
C PRO A 36 -8.90 -7.27 8.30
N PHE A 37 -8.96 -6.70 9.49
CA PHE A 37 -7.86 -5.94 10.07
C PHE A 37 -6.68 -6.83 10.46
N GLY A 38 -6.97 -7.99 11.07
CA GLY A 38 -5.94 -8.98 11.40
C GLY A 38 -5.13 -9.37 10.17
N VAL A 39 -5.81 -9.73 9.07
CA VAL A 39 -5.15 -10.04 7.79
C VAL A 39 -4.32 -8.85 7.27
N ALA A 40 -4.83 -7.63 7.37
CA ALA A 40 -4.10 -6.43 6.97
C ALA A 40 -2.85 -6.21 7.85
N CYS A 41 -2.96 -6.40 9.18
CA CYS A 41 -1.85 -6.30 10.11
C CYS A 41 -0.73 -7.30 9.79
N PHE A 42 -1.05 -8.55 9.48
CA PHE A 42 -0.05 -9.54 9.08
C PHE A 42 0.65 -9.20 7.76
N ARG A 43 -0.06 -8.59 6.81
CA ARG A 43 0.57 -8.07 5.58
C ARG A 43 1.55 -6.94 5.87
N ILE A 44 1.18 -6.04 6.78
CA ILE A 44 2.04 -4.92 7.20
C ILE A 44 3.22 -5.46 8.02
N ALA A 45 3.01 -6.45 8.89
CA ALA A 45 4.09 -7.13 9.62
C ALA A 45 5.11 -7.73 8.65
N GLY A 46 4.66 -8.41 7.59
CA GLY A 46 5.55 -8.94 6.56
C GLY A 46 6.34 -7.86 5.79
N PHE A 47 5.79 -6.66 5.66
CA PHE A 47 6.51 -5.49 5.17
C PHE A 47 7.46 -4.94 6.24
N ALA A 48 7.02 -4.82 7.49
CA ALA A 48 7.81 -4.30 8.60
C ALA A 48 9.05 -5.14 8.89
N PHE A 49 8.96 -6.46 8.76
CA PHE A 49 10.14 -7.32 8.89
C PHE A 49 11.19 -7.07 7.81
N LEU A 50 10.76 -6.89 6.55
CA LEU A 50 11.64 -6.82 5.37
C LEU A 50 11.17 -5.72 4.40
N PRO A 51 11.35 -4.43 4.71
CA PRO A 51 10.80 -3.32 3.92
C PRO A 51 11.62 -3.00 2.66
N PHE A 52 12.93 -3.31 2.66
CA PHE A 52 13.81 -2.93 1.57
C PHE A 52 13.58 -3.80 0.33
N GLY A 53 13.32 -3.16 -0.80
CA GLY A 53 12.92 -3.83 -2.04
C GLY A 53 11.41 -4.01 -2.21
N LYS A 54 10.61 -3.62 -1.21
CA LYS A 54 9.14 -3.70 -1.25
C LYS A 54 8.51 -2.32 -1.07
N GLU A 55 7.25 -2.20 -1.46
CA GLU A 55 6.41 -1.01 -1.27
C GLU A 55 4.97 -1.42 -1.00
N LEU A 56 4.27 -0.62 -0.18
CA LEU A 56 2.85 -0.77 0.11
C LEU A 56 2.06 0.16 -0.82
N VAL A 57 1.29 -0.43 -1.73
CA VAL A 57 0.48 0.30 -2.71
C VAL A 57 -1.01 0.02 -2.51
N PRO A 58 -1.90 0.94 -2.90
CA PRO A 58 -3.33 0.68 -2.95
C PRO A 58 -3.65 -0.51 -3.88
N VAL A 59 -4.58 -1.36 -3.47
CA VAL A 59 -5.02 -2.54 -4.25
C VAL A 59 -5.53 -2.15 -5.63
N GLU A 60 -6.11 -0.95 -5.76
CA GLU A 60 -6.64 -0.42 -7.02
C GLU A 60 -5.54 -0.18 -8.07
N MET A 61 -4.33 0.18 -7.64
CA MET A 61 -3.19 0.32 -8.54
C MET A 61 -2.77 -1.01 -9.18
N MET A 62 -3.10 -2.11 -8.49
CA MET A 62 -2.83 -3.47 -8.97
C MET A 62 -4.01 -4.07 -9.75
N GLY A 63 -5.04 -3.25 -10.06
CA GLY A 63 -6.24 -3.70 -10.77
C GLY A 63 -7.24 -4.47 -9.90
N GLY A 64 -7.04 -4.48 -8.58
CA GLY A 64 -8.02 -5.00 -7.62
C GLY A 64 -9.10 -3.98 -7.30
N GLU A 65 -10.22 -4.48 -6.80
CA GLU A 65 -11.32 -3.62 -6.34
C GLU A 65 -11.24 -3.45 -4.81
N ARG A 66 -11.50 -2.23 -4.35
CA ARG A 66 -11.64 -1.96 -2.93
C ARG A 66 -13.00 -2.47 -2.47
N ILE A 67 -13.03 -3.26 -1.41
CA ILE A 67 -14.27 -3.76 -0.80
C ILE A 67 -15.10 -2.56 -0.33
N PHE A 68 -16.42 -2.63 -0.58
CA PHE A 68 -17.35 -1.60 -0.10
C PHE A 68 -17.24 -1.46 1.43
N GLY A 69 -17.26 -0.22 1.93
CA GLY A 69 -17.13 0.03 3.37
C GLY A 69 -15.67 0.12 3.89
N THR A 70 -14.65 -0.18 3.07
CA THR A 70 -13.24 -0.07 3.50
C THR A 70 -12.88 1.30 4.09
N GLY A 71 -13.49 2.38 3.60
CA GLY A 71 -13.26 3.73 4.12
C GLY A 71 -13.74 3.88 5.55
N LEU A 72 -14.96 3.44 5.84
CA LEU A 72 -15.54 3.47 7.20
C LEU A 72 -14.75 2.57 8.16
N MET A 73 -14.39 1.38 7.71
CA MET A 73 -13.57 0.46 8.51
C MET A 73 -12.20 1.06 8.83
N ASN A 74 -11.52 1.66 7.86
CA ASN A 74 -10.25 2.35 8.11
C ASN A 74 -10.41 3.55 9.07
N PHE A 75 -11.55 4.25 9.03
CA PHE A 75 -11.84 5.32 9.99
C PHE A 75 -11.97 4.77 11.41
N VAL A 76 -12.77 3.71 11.61
CA VAL A 76 -12.88 3.03 12.92
C VAL A 76 -11.53 2.53 13.40
N TRP A 77 -10.75 1.90 12.52
CA TRP A 77 -9.39 1.47 12.81
C TRP A 77 -8.51 2.64 13.26
N CYS A 78 -8.53 3.74 12.52
CA CYS A 78 -7.71 4.92 12.81
C CYS A 78 -7.98 5.44 14.22
N VAL A 79 -9.25 5.50 14.63
CA VAL A 79 -9.66 5.97 15.97
C VAL A 79 -9.19 5.03 17.08
N VAL A 80 -9.28 3.70 16.85
CA VAL A 80 -9.00 2.70 17.91
C VAL A 80 -7.50 2.41 18.05
N PHE A 81 -6.82 2.13 16.94
CA PHE A 81 -5.42 1.67 16.92
C PHE A 81 -4.51 2.51 16.03
N GLY A 82 -5.03 3.02 14.91
CA GLY A 82 -4.22 3.52 13.80
C GLY A 82 -3.33 4.70 14.18
N TRP A 83 -3.84 5.66 14.92
CA TRP A 83 -3.09 6.86 15.29
C TRP A 83 -1.96 6.57 16.29
N TRP A 84 -2.17 5.64 17.24
CA TRP A 84 -1.14 5.22 18.17
C TRP A 84 0.01 4.51 17.45
N LEU A 85 -0.32 3.56 16.60
CA LEU A 85 0.68 2.85 15.79
C LEU A 85 1.42 3.81 14.87
N ALA A 86 0.70 4.74 14.24
CA ALA A 86 1.30 5.73 13.36
C ALA A 86 2.25 6.67 14.12
N LEU A 87 1.84 7.15 15.29
CA LEU A 87 2.66 8.02 16.13
C LEU A 87 3.91 7.29 16.62
N PHE A 88 3.77 6.06 17.09
CA PHE A 88 4.88 5.24 17.56
C PHE A 88 5.92 5.01 16.43
N SER A 89 5.47 4.55 15.26
CA SER A 89 6.36 4.35 14.11
C SER A 89 6.97 5.67 13.61
N ALA A 90 6.22 6.78 13.63
CA ALA A 90 6.75 8.09 13.25
C ALA A 90 7.86 8.56 14.21
N LEU A 91 7.64 8.38 15.52
CA LEU A 91 8.64 8.74 16.54
C LEU A 91 9.94 7.94 16.36
N LEU A 92 9.82 6.62 16.16
CA LEU A 92 10.98 5.77 15.84
C LEU A 92 11.66 6.23 14.54
N GLY A 93 10.88 6.65 13.54
CA GLY A 93 11.39 7.21 12.29
C GLY A 93 12.21 8.48 12.52
N VAL A 94 11.72 9.41 13.33
CA VAL A 94 12.44 10.65 13.68
C VAL A 94 13.72 10.32 14.45
N LEU A 95 13.64 9.46 15.46
CA LEU A 95 14.82 9.03 16.23
C LEU A 95 15.84 8.36 15.32
N SER A 96 15.42 7.51 14.39
CA SER A 96 16.32 6.88 13.43
C SER A 96 17.01 7.90 12.52
N CYS A 97 16.33 8.97 12.10
CA CYS A 97 16.90 10.01 11.25
C CYS A 97 18.00 10.84 11.94
N SER A 98 18.19 10.71 13.25
CA SER A 98 19.29 11.38 13.98
C SER A 98 20.67 10.86 13.60
N SER A 99 20.77 9.70 12.98
CA SER A 99 22.01 9.14 12.45
C SER A 99 22.00 9.05 10.92
N ILE A 100 23.18 9.17 10.31
CA ILE A 100 23.33 9.11 8.84
C ILE A 100 22.84 7.76 8.30
N ILE A 101 23.18 6.66 8.99
CA ILE A 101 22.75 5.31 8.64
C ILE A 101 21.25 5.15 8.90
N GLY A 102 20.75 5.68 10.00
CA GLY A 102 19.36 5.60 10.40
C GLY A 102 18.39 6.36 9.49
N TYR A 103 18.87 7.30 8.66
CA TYR A 103 18.03 7.97 7.66
C TYR A 103 17.39 6.98 6.67
N VAL A 104 18.11 5.92 6.31
CA VAL A 104 17.58 4.85 5.44
C VAL A 104 16.43 4.11 6.14
N TRP A 105 16.57 3.86 7.45
CA TRP A 105 15.55 3.22 8.28
C TRP A 105 14.37 4.14 8.57
N GLY A 106 14.62 5.43 8.75
CA GLY A 106 13.57 6.43 8.91
C GLY A 106 12.53 6.35 7.80
N LYS A 107 12.95 6.13 6.55
CA LYS A 107 12.03 5.94 5.41
C LYS A 107 11.11 4.73 5.60
N ALA A 108 11.61 3.63 6.15
CA ALA A 108 10.81 2.44 6.42
C ALA A 108 9.78 2.71 7.54
N TYR A 109 10.19 3.32 8.63
CA TYR A 109 9.29 3.73 9.72
C TYR A 109 8.20 4.71 9.25
N PHE A 110 8.54 5.71 8.44
CA PHE A 110 7.54 6.62 7.88
C PHE A 110 6.58 5.94 6.91
N ALA A 111 7.05 4.93 6.16
CA ALA A 111 6.17 4.14 5.31
C ALA A 111 5.17 3.32 6.14
N ILE A 112 5.61 2.72 7.25
CA ILE A 112 4.77 1.99 8.19
C ILE A 112 3.80 2.95 8.88
N SER A 113 4.26 4.10 9.37
CA SER A 113 3.43 5.13 9.97
C SER A 113 2.27 5.56 9.04
N LYS A 114 2.57 5.81 7.77
CA LYS A 114 1.53 6.18 6.77
C LYS A 114 0.48 5.09 6.56
N VAL A 115 0.88 3.84 6.58
CA VAL A 115 -0.06 2.74 6.37
C VAL A 115 -0.85 2.42 7.63
N SER A 116 -0.35 2.79 8.81
CA SER A 116 -1.02 2.59 10.10
C SER A 116 -2.38 3.29 10.17
N PHE A 117 -2.55 4.44 9.49
CA PHE A 117 -3.85 5.13 9.46
C PHE A 117 -4.90 4.38 8.65
N ALA A 118 -4.52 3.64 7.61
CA ALA A 118 -5.45 2.98 6.70
C ALA A 118 -4.86 1.66 6.18
N PRO A 119 -4.87 0.58 6.98
CA PRO A 119 -4.25 -0.68 6.64
C PRO A 119 -5.04 -1.47 5.59
N LEU A 120 -6.37 -1.31 5.57
CA LEU A 120 -7.23 -2.02 4.63
C LEU A 120 -7.10 -1.44 3.21
N GLY A 121 -7.07 -2.34 2.22
CA GLY A 121 -6.95 -1.96 0.81
C GLY A 121 -5.50 -1.66 0.39
N LYS A 122 -4.50 -2.10 1.15
CA LYS A 122 -3.09 -2.05 0.79
C LYS A 122 -2.55 -3.43 0.48
N VAL A 123 -1.63 -3.49 -0.47
CA VAL A 123 -0.89 -4.71 -0.83
C VAL A 123 0.60 -4.41 -0.86
N THR A 124 1.40 -5.39 -0.43
CA THR A 124 2.86 -5.30 -0.49
C THR A 124 3.32 -5.89 -1.82
N VAL A 125 4.08 -5.12 -2.57
CA VAL A 125 4.65 -5.52 -3.87
C VAL A 125 6.13 -5.17 -3.92
N SER A 126 6.87 -5.73 -4.89
CA SER A 126 8.24 -5.28 -5.18
C SER A 126 8.24 -3.84 -5.69
N LYS A 127 9.33 -3.12 -5.49
CA LYS A 127 9.47 -1.73 -5.95
C LYS A 127 9.27 -1.60 -7.46
N ASP A 128 9.81 -2.53 -8.22
CA ASP A 128 9.68 -2.54 -9.69
C ASP A 128 8.21 -2.67 -10.12
N MET A 129 7.47 -3.56 -9.47
CA MET A 129 6.03 -3.70 -9.70
C MET A 129 5.25 -2.46 -9.26
N ALA A 130 5.63 -1.84 -8.15
CA ALA A 130 5.00 -0.61 -7.66
C ALA A 130 5.19 0.54 -8.65
N GLU A 131 6.38 0.67 -9.24
CA GLU A 131 6.69 1.71 -10.23
C GLU A 131 5.85 1.53 -11.49
N VAL A 132 5.85 0.33 -12.08
CA VAL A 132 5.02 0.00 -13.26
C VAL A 132 3.53 0.23 -12.99
N ALA A 133 3.05 -0.18 -11.81
CA ALA A 133 1.65 0.02 -11.41
C ALA A 133 1.31 1.52 -11.27
N ARG A 134 2.23 2.32 -10.73
CA ARG A 134 2.07 3.77 -10.57
C ARG A 134 2.03 4.49 -11.92
N GLU A 135 2.90 4.12 -12.85
CA GLU A 135 2.90 4.67 -14.21
C GLU A 135 1.58 4.40 -14.93
N ARG A 136 1.11 3.14 -14.89
CA ARG A 136 -0.20 2.76 -15.47
C ARG A 136 -1.34 3.52 -14.84
N TRP A 137 -1.37 3.62 -13.52
CA TRP A 137 -2.38 4.34 -12.78
C TRP A 137 -2.43 5.83 -13.11
N ASN A 138 -1.26 6.47 -13.22
CA ASN A 138 -1.14 7.87 -13.59
C ASN A 138 -1.61 8.12 -15.03
N LYS A 139 -1.23 7.23 -15.95
CA LYS A 139 -1.68 7.29 -17.34
C LYS A 139 -3.20 7.16 -17.44
N GLU A 140 -3.78 6.17 -16.75
CA GLU A 140 -5.23 5.97 -16.73
C GLU A 140 -5.99 7.15 -16.11
N LYS A 141 -5.45 7.74 -15.04
CA LYS A 141 -6.01 8.98 -14.45
C LYS A 141 -5.99 10.14 -15.43
N LEU A 142 -4.89 10.33 -16.14
CA LEU A 142 -4.75 11.35 -17.18
C LEU A 142 -5.78 11.14 -18.30
N ASP A 143 -5.89 9.91 -18.82
CA ASP A 143 -6.82 9.56 -19.87
C ASP A 143 -8.28 9.82 -19.44
N ARG A 144 -8.63 9.47 -18.19
CA ARG A 144 -9.95 9.78 -17.62
C ARG A 144 -10.18 11.28 -17.47
N ALA A 145 -9.18 12.04 -17.04
CA ALA A 145 -9.28 13.49 -16.88
C ALA A 145 -9.46 14.17 -18.25
N PHE A 146 -8.70 13.76 -19.26
CA PHE A 146 -8.87 14.23 -20.63
C PHE A 146 -10.24 13.85 -21.19
N ALA A 147 -10.69 12.61 -21.02
CA ALA A 147 -11.99 12.16 -21.45
C ALA A 147 -13.12 13.02 -20.84
N LYS A 148 -13.04 13.32 -19.53
CA LYS A 148 -13.99 14.19 -18.85
C LYS A 148 -13.98 15.62 -19.40
N LYS A 149 -12.79 16.21 -19.58
CA LYS A 149 -12.63 17.56 -20.11
C LYS A 149 -13.19 17.68 -21.54
N TYR A 150 -12.88 16.71 -22.40
CA TYR A 150 -13.29 16.75 -23.79
C TYR A 150 -14.74 16.26 -24.02
N SER A 151 -15.30 15.45 -23.11
CA SER A 151 -16.75 15.14 -23.17
C SER A 151 -17.65 16.35 -22.89
N GLN A 152 -17.11 17.35 -22.19
CA GLN A 152 -17.78 18.62 -21.90
C GLN A 152 -17.50 19.69 -22.97
N SER A 153 -16.59 19.44 -23.91
CA SER A 153 -16.31 20.40 -24.98
C SER A 153 -17.43 20.38 -26.06
N SER A 154 -17.82 21.54 -26.52
CA SER A 154 -18.81 21.73 -27.56
C SER A 154 -18.34 21.35 -28.98
N HIS A 155 -17.05 20.94 -29.13
CA HIS A 155 -16.51 20.58 -30.44
C HIS A 155 -16.67 19.08 -30.74
N PRO A 156 -17.58 18.69 -31.66
CA PRO A 156 -17.87 17.28 -31.97
C PRO A 156 -16.69 16.51 -32.58
N GLU A 157 -15.80 17.20 -33.32
CA GLU A 157 -14.63 16.57 -33.96
C GLU A 157 -13.59 16.01 -32.98
N VAL A 158 -13.38 16.67 -31.84
CA VAL A 158 -12.47 16.24 -30.81
C VAL A 158 -13.00 14.99 -30.09
N ARG A 159 -14.34 14.89 -29.98
CA ARG A 159 -15.03 13.78 -29.36
C ARG A 159 -14.85 12.45 -30.13
N ILE A 160 -14.73 12.52 -31.44
CA ILE A 160 -14.58 11.35 -32.33
C ILE A 160 -13.15 10.79 -32.28
N LYS A 161 -12.12 11.66 -32.21
CA LYS A 161 -10.71 11.25 -32.18
C LYS A 161 -10.29 10.54 -30.87
N LEU A 162 -10.98 10.79 -29.76
CA LEU A 162 -10.65 10.19 -28.45
C LEU A 162 -11.34 8.84 -28.18
N LYS A 163 -12.48 8.55 -28.85
CA LYS A 163 -13.19 7.28 -28.68
C LYS A 163 -12.38 6.03 -29.03
N PRO A 164 -11.53 6.01 -30.07
CA PRO A 164 -10.71 4.83 -30.38
C PRO A 164 -9.63 4.58 -29.34
N HIS A 165 -9.01 5.62 -28.78
CA HIS A 165 -7.91 5.50 -27.82
C HIS A 165 -8.36 4.95 -26.46
N LEU A 166 -9.60 5.24 -26.03
CA LEU A 166 -10.20 4.73 -24.80
C LEU A 166 -10.62 3.26 -24.90
N LYS A 167 -10.83 2.73 -26.12
CA LYS A 167 -11.20 1.32 -26.34
C LYS A 167 -9.98 0.37 -26.33
N THR A 168 -8.77 0.89 -26.45
CA THR A 168 -7.56 0.09 -26.61
C THR A 168 -6.69 -0.06 -25.35
N THR A 169 -7.16 0.41 -24.19
CA THR A 169 -6.52 -0.03 -22.95
C THR A 169 -6.91 -1.48 -22.71
N PRO A 170 -6.02 -2.47 -22.94
CA PRO A 170 -6.34 -3.84 -22.62
C PRO A 170 -6.60 -3.86 -21.11
N LYS A 171 -7.75 -4.39 -20.71
CA LYS A 171 -7.97 -4.87 -19.34
C LYS A 171 -6.99 -6.02 -19.14
N VAL A 172 -5.74 -5.71 -18.86
CA VAL A 172 -4.77 -6.69 -18.41
C VAL A 172 -5.20 -7.05 -17.00
N ARG A 173 -6.16 -7.98 -16.93
CA ARG A 173 -6.41 -8.76 -15.73
C ARG A 173 -5.13 -9.56 -15.53
N ILE A 174 -4.20 -9.03 -14.73
CA ILE A 174 -3.06 -9.79 -14.23
C ILE A 174 -3.71 -10.97 -13.50
N LYS A 175 -3.72 -12.14 -14.16
CA LYS A 175 -4.09 -13.39 -13.52
C LYS A 175 -3.03 -13.63 -12.45
N LEU A 176 -3.27 -13.17 -11.24
CA LEU A 176 -2.63 -13.61 -10.00
C LEU A 176 -3.02 -15.08 -9.70
N LYS A 177 -3.10 -15.90 -10.76
CA LYS A 177 -3.26 -17.34 -10.68
C LYS A 177 -1.84 -17.91 -10.79
N HIS A 178 -1.23 -18.14 -9.69
CA HIS A 178 -0.10 -19.01 -9.42
C HIS A 178 0.93 -18.39 -8.48
N LYS A 179 0.57 -18.19 -7.21
CA LYS A 179 1.53 -18.35 -6.10
C LYS A 179 0.86 -18.30 -4.72
N LEU A 180 -0.37 -18.82 -4.63
CA LEU A 180 -0.99 -19.12 -3.33
C LEU A 180 -1.21 -20.64 -3.17
N LYS A 181 -0.28 -21.45 -3.70
CA LYS A 181 -0.11 -22.84 -3.29
C LYS A 181 1.33 -22.93 -2.77
N THR A 182 1.43 -23.01 -1.49
CA THR A 182 2.52 -23.32 -0.55
C THR A 182 2.70 -22.21 0.47
N PHE A 183 2.06 -22.38 1.50
CA PHE A 183 2.13 -22.14 2.96
C PHE A 183 0.77 -21.81 3.51
#